data_98a79482a7120c0d63bfd459e074ff9a
#
_entry.id   98a79482a7120c0d63bfd459e074ff9a
#
_cell.length_a   1.000
_cell.length_b   1.000
_cell.length_c   1.000
_cell.angle_alpha   90.00
_cell.angle_beta   90.00
_cell.angle_gamma   90.00
#
_symmetry.space_group_name_H-M   'P 1'
#
loop_
_entity.id
_entity.type
_entity.pdbx_description
1 polymer ?
#
loop_
_entity_poly.entity_id
_entity_poly.type
_entity_poly.pdbx_seq_one_letter_code
_entity_poly.pdbx_strand_id
1 'polypeptide(L)'
;MTVEAENITRAEGPRIEGPRIEGPLAGVTVVDLSRILAGPYCTLLMAELGARVIKVETPNGGDDARHYGPFVNGKSAYFQSVNHGKESIALNLKDEADRATFDKLLGIADVIVENFRPGTMEKLGYGWEDLHARYPKLIYAAASGFGHSGPEMTRPAYDMVVQGMGGIMSVTGHEGTPPTRIGMSIGDIGSGLYAMIGVQSALYHRALTGESSKVDIGMFDCQLALLEN
;
A
#
# COMPACT_ATOMS: atom_id res chain seq x y z
N MET A 1 18.08 -40.06 -11.65
CA MET A 1 18.87 -38.90 -11.22
C MET A 1 17.92 -37.97 -10.51
N THR A 2 17.92 -38.04 -9.20
CA THR A 2 17.12 -37.20 -8.30
C THR A 2 17.89 -35.91 -8.07
N VAL A 3 17.33 -34.79 -8.51
CA VAL A 3 17.88 -33.45 -8.24
C VAL A 3 17.44 -33.09 -6.82
N GLU A 4 18.42 -33.04 -5.91
CA GLU A 4 18.21 -32.53 -4.55
C GLU A 4 17.86 -31.04 -4.63
N ALA A 5 16.73 -30.69 -4.03
CA ALA A 5 16.33 -29.30 -3.84
C ALA A 5 17.27 -28.69 -2.78
N GLU A 6 18.20 -27.84 -3.19
CA GLU A 6 18.99 -27.03 -2.29
C GLU A 6 18.07 -26.15 -1.43
N ASN A 7 18.07 -26.40 -0.13
CA ASN A 7 17.47 -25.54 0.88
C ASN A 7 18.17 -24.18 0.87
N ILE A 8 17.57 -23.21 0.20
CA ILE A 8 17.96 -21.79 0.33
C ILE A 8 17.49 -21.34 1.72
N THR A 9 18.38 -21.45 2.70
CA THR A 9 18.20 -20.84 4.01
C THR A 9 18.07 -19.32 3.82
N ARG A 10 16.90 -18.77 4.10
CA ARG A 10 16.66 -17.32 4.18
C ARG A 10 17.68 -16.72 5.14
N ALA A 11 18.55 -15.82 4.66
CA ALA A 11 19.46 -15.09 5.53
C ALA A 11 18.63 -14.26 6.52
N GLU A 12 18.73 -14.57 7.81
CA GLU A 12 18.11 -13.80 8.87
C GLU A 12 18.83 -12.44 8.97
N GLY A 13 18.19 -11.38 8.45
CA GLY A 13 18.66 -10.01 8.69
C GLY A 13 18.51 -9.62 10.17
N PRO A 14 19.14 -8.53 10.64
CA PRO A 14 19.09 -8.11 12.03
C PRO A 14 17.65 -7.98 12.49
N ARG A 15 17.25 -8.78 13.48
CA ARG A 15 15.91 -8.74 14.09
C ARG A 15 15.86 -7.56 15.05
N ILE A 16 14.94 -6.63 14.81
CA ILE A 16 14.54 -5.67 15.83
C ILE A 16 13.68 -6.46 16.83
N GLU A 17 14.23 -6.69 18.02
CA GLU A 17 13.55 -7.40 19.11
C GLU A 17 12.43 -6.51 19.69
N GLY A 18 11.22 -6.71 19.24
CA GLY A 18 9.98 -6.22 19.83
C GLY A 18 8.92 -7.31 19.75
N PRO A 19 7.87 -7.29 20.60
CA PRO A 19 6.80 -8.27 20.51
C PRO A 19 6.15 -8.16 19.12
N ARG A 20 6.40 -9.14 18.25
CA ARG A 20 5.69 -9.27 17.00
C ARG A 20 4.32 -9.88 17.29
N ILE A 21 3.29 -9.31 16.68
CA ILE A 21 1.95 -9.91 16.71
C ILE A 21 2.04 -11.21 15.92
N GLU A 22 1.81 -12.33 16.57
CA GLU A 22 1.56 -13.59 15.88
C GLU A 22 0.18 -13.52 15.22
N GLY A 23 0.12 -13.68 13.91
CA GLY A 23 -1.12 -13.53 13.16
C GLY A 23 -1.08 -14.28 11.83
N PRO A 24 -2.17 -14.27 11.07
CA PRO A 24 -2.28 -15.04 9.82
C PRO A 24 -1.28 -14.61 8.74
N LEU A 25 -0.72 -13.38 8.84
CA LEU A 25 0.34 -12.90 7.94
C LEU A 25 1.75 -12.97 8.57
N ALA A 26 1.93 -13.72 9.66
CA ALA A 26 3.26 -13.93 10.23
C ALA A 26 4.21 -14.51 9.17
N GLY A 27 5.41 -13.93 9.06
CA GLY A 27 6.40 -14.30 8.05
C GLY A 27 6.29 -13.56 6.72
N VAL A 28 5.21 -12.81 6.48
CA VAL A 28 5.10 -11.90 5.32
C VAL A 28 5.84 -10.61 5.59
N THR A 29 6.68 -10.17 4.65
CA THR A 29 7.39 -8.88 4.69
C THR A 29 6.85 -7.95 3.62
N VAL A 30 6.46 -6.74 4.03
CA VAL A 30 5.88 -5.70 3.18
C VAL A 30 6.80 -4.49 3.12
N VAL A 31 7.11 -4.02 1.92
CA VAL A 31 7.73 -2.72 1.69
C VAL A 31 6.62 -1.72 1.35
N ASP A 32 6.44 -0.74 2.21
CA ASP A 32 5.36 0.26 2.12
C ASP A 32 5.92 1.61 1.67
N LEU A 33 5.71 1.97 0.40
CA LEU A 33 6.03 3.29 -0.17
C LEU A 33 4.85 4.26 -0.10
N SER A 34 3.70 3.78 0.38
CA SER A 34 2.47 4.54 0.33
C SER A 34 2.45 5.73 1.31
N ARG A 35 1.60 6.72 1.03
CA ARG A 35 1.50 7.95 1.80
C ARG A 35 0.03 8.28 2.13
N ILE A 36 -0.16 9.09 3.12
CA ILE A 36 -1.41 9.69 3.59
C ILE A 36 -2.37 8.65 4.16
N LEU A 37 -3.26 8.00 3.36
CA LEU A 37 -4.32 7.16 3.92
C LEU A 37 -4.53 5.84 3.17
N ALA A 38 -4.89 5.84 1.90
CA ALA A 38 -5.36 4.65 1.18
C ALA A 38 -4.38 3.45 1.26
N GLY A 39 -3.15 3.63 0.81
CA GLY A 39 -2.10 2.62 0.93
C GLY A 39 -1.66 2.34 2.36
N PRO A 40 -1.41 3.39 3.20
CA PRO A 40 -1.07 3.19 4.61
C PRO A 40 -2.13 2.43 5.40
N TYR A 41 -3.42 2.57 5.07
CA TYR A 41 -4.49 1.81 5.70
C TYR A 41 -4.43 0.31 5.31
N CYS A 42 -4.15 0.00 4.06
CA CYS A 42 -3.91 -1.39 3.63
C CYS A 42 -2.75 -2.02 4.40
N THR A 43 -1.60 -1.33 4.46
CA THR A 43 -0.40 -1.87 5.12
C THR A 43 -0.51 -1.87 6.65
N LEU A 44 -1.33 -0.99 7.24
CA LEU A 44 -1.71 -1.07 8.65
C LEU A 44 -2.42 -2.40 8.95
N LEU A 45 -3.46 -2.73 8.17
CA LEU A 45 -4.20 -3.98 8.35
C LEU A 45 -3.29 -5.21 8.20
N MET A 46 -2.32 -5.14 7.28
CA MET A 46 -1.31 -6.20 7.16
C MET A 46 -0.44 -6.32 8.42
N ALA A 47 -0.01 -5.19 8.99
CA ALA A 47 0.77 -5.17 10.23
C ALA A 47 -0.03 -5.74 11.40
N GLU A 48 -1.30 -5.35 11.55
CA GLU A 48 -2.21 -5.87 12.59
C GLU A 48 -2.47 -7.38 12.45
N LEU A 49 -2.39 -7.91 11.23
CA LEU A 49 -2.47 -9.35 10.96
C LEU A 49 -1.12 -10.08 11.06
N GLY A 50 -0.07 -9.42 11.54
CA GLY A 50 1.21 -10.02 11.86
C GLY A 50 2.28 -9.92 10.77
N ALA A 51 2.03 -9.23 9.65
CA ALA A 51 3.07 -8.97 8.67
C ALA A 51 4.13 -8.00 9.21
N ARG A 52 5.37 -8.17 8.79
CA ARG A 52 6.42 -7.17 8.98
C ARG A 52 6.27 -6.08 7.93
N VAL A 53 5.91 -4.88 8.34
CA VAL A 53 5.76 -3.74 7.42
C VAL A 53 6.90 -2.76 7.60
N ILE A 54 7.65 -2.49 6.53
CA ILE A 54 8.75 -1.53 6.48
C ILE A 54 8.31 -0.37 5.61
N LYS A 55 7.99 0.76 6.26
CA LYS A 55 7.60 1.99 5.58
C LYS A 55 8.84 2.74 5.10
N VAL A 56 8.92 2.96 3.80
CA VAL A 56 9.99 3.74 3.17
C VAL A 56 9.50 5.17 2.96
N GLU A 57 10.18 6.12 3.56
CA GLU A 57 9.81 7.53 3.54
C GLU A 57 10.91 8.39 2.91
N THR A 58 10.54 9.56 2.37
CA THR A 58 11.55 10.52 1.94
C THR A 58 12.32 11.09 3.14
N PRO A 59 13.64 11.32 3.05
CA PRO A 59 14.41 11.93 4.13
C PRO A 59 13.93 13.33 4.54
N ASN A 60 13.32 14.05 3.59
CA ASN A 60 12.84 15.41 3.82
C ASN A 60 11.36 15.42 4.22
N GLY A 61 11.09 15.31 5.51
CA GLY A 61 9.75 15.45 6.09
C GLY A 61 8.94 14.15 6.16
N GLY A 62 9.37 13.08 5.53
CA GLY A 62 8.67 11.79 5.56
C GLY A 62 7.35 11.78 4.78
N ASP A 63 6.39 11.04 5.29
CA ASP A 63 5.02 11.02 4.79
C ASP A 63 4.33 12.36 5.11
N ASP A 64 3.60 12.94 4.16
CA ASP A 64 2.84 14.18 4.33
C ASP A 64 1.87 14.11 5.52
N ALA A 65 1.36 12.92 5.84
CA ALA A 65 0.50 12.67 7.01
C ALA A 65 1.17 13.03 8.35
N ARG A 66 2.49 13.08 8.42
CA ARG A 66 3.23 13.54 9.62
C ARG A 66 2.96 15.00 9.97
N HIS A 67 2.50 15.77 8.98
CA HIS A 67 2.19 17.19 9.09
C HIS A 67 0.69 17.48 9.28
N TYR A 68 -0.15 16.46 9.37
CA TYR A 68 -1.60 16.59 9.57
C TYR A 68 -1.96 16.45 11.05
N GLY A 69 -2.77 17.40 11.54
CA GLY A 69 -3.31 17.35 12.90
C GLY A 69 -4.42 16.28 13.06
N PRO A 70 -4.86 16.05 14.31
CA PRO A 70 -4.39 16.70 15.53
C PRO A 70 -3.00 16.24 15.99
N PHE A 71 -2.31 17.09 16.75
CA PHE A 71 -0.99 16.76 17.26
C PHE A 71 -1.06 16.46 18.76
N VAL A 72 -0.42 15.35 19.17
CA VAL A 72 -0.28 14.94 20.56
C VAL A 72 1.22 14.79 20.85
N ASN A 73 1.73 15.54 21.83
CA ASN A 73 3.16 15.57 22.15
C ASN A 73 4.07 15.84 20.92
N GLY A 74 3.64 16.75 20.04
CA GLY A 74 4.37 17.12 18.83
C GLY A 74 4.33 16.09 17.68
N LYS A 75 3.58 15.01 17.83
CA LYS A 75 3.42 13.98 16.80
C LYS A 75 2.01 13.99 16.23
N SER A 76 1.89 13.80 14.92
CA SER A 76 0.60 13.68 14.24
C SER A 76 -0.13 12.42 14.71
N ALA A 77 -1.28 12.59 15.34
CA ALA A 77 -2.16 11.47 15.70
C ALA A 77 -2.73 10.80 14.43
N TYR A 78 -2.94 11.58 13.37
CA TYR A 78 -3.37 11.07 12.07
C TYR A 78 -2.32 10.10 11.48
N PHE A 79 -1.03 10.51 11.43
CA PHE A 79 0.02 9.61 10.97
C PHE A 79 0.09 8.33 11.81
N GLN A 80 0.01 8.48 13.14
CA GLN A 80 0.11 7.33 14.05
C GLN A 80 -1.06 6.36 13.91
N SER A 81 -2.28 6.86 13.66
CA SER A 81 -3.47 6.02 13.53
C SER A 81 -3.40 5.03 12.36
N VAL A 82 -2.63 5.33 11.30
CA VAL A 82 -2.51 4.49 10.10
C VAL A 82 -1.12 3.89 9.89
N ASN A 83 -0.18 4.15 10.84
CA ASN A 83 1.20 3.66 10.70
C ASN A 83 1.75 2.97 11.96
N HIS A 84 0.94 2.77 13.01
CA HIS A 84 1.39 2.02 14.18
C HIS A 84 1.73 0.56 13.79
N GLY A 85 2.68 -0.03 14.48
CA GLY A 85 3.16 -1.38 14.20
C GLY A 85 4.11 -1.49 12.99
N LYS A 86 4.36 -0.41 12.26
CA LYS A 86 5.30 -0.39 11.12
C LYS A 86 6.70 0.04 11.56
N GLU A 87 7.71 -0.59 10.96
CA GLU A 87 9.08 -0.08 10.96
C GLU A 87 9.19 1.08 9.94
N SER A 88 10.13 2.02 10.11
CA SER A 88 10.32 3.11 9.15
C SER A 88 11.80 3.28 8.80
N ILE A 89 12.06 3.56 7.52
CA ILE A 89 13.37 3.92 7.00
C ILE A 89 13.24 5.11 6.05
N ALA A 90 14.16 6.06 6.18
CA ALA A 90 14.22 7.22 5.27
C ALA A 90 15.19 6.92 4.11
N LEU A 91 14.68 6.93 2.86
CA LEU A 91 15.47 6.69 1.66
C LEU A 91 15.10 7.69 0.55
N ASN A 92 16.10 8.26 -0.09
CA ASN A 92 15.95 9.04 -1.31
C ASN A 92 16.14 8.13 -2.54
N LEU A 93 15.07 7.65 -3.12
CA LEU A 93 15.13 6.76 -4.29
C LEU A 93 15.73 7.39 -5.57
N LYS A 94 16.22 8.62 -5.50
CA LYS A 94 17.03 9.26 -6.56
C LYS A 94 18.53 9.16 -6.27
N ASP A 95 18.93 8.76 -5.07
CA ASP A 95 20.29 8.54 -4.65
C ASP A 95 20.70 7.08 -4.85
N GLU A 96 21.90 6.83 -5.38
CA GLU A 96 22.34 5.48 -5.73
C GLU A 96 22.56 4.59 -4.49
N ALA A 97 23.13 5.13 -3.41
CA ALA A 97 23.35 4.37 -2.19
C ALA A 97 22.05 3.98 -1.50
N ASP A 98 21.06 4.90 -1.50
CA ASP A 98 19.73 4.64 -0.97
C ASP A 98 18.96 3.62 -1.84
N ARG A 99 19.13 3.69 -3.17
CA ARG A 99 18.57 2.69 -4.10
C ARG A 99 19.15 1.30 -3.82
N ALA A 100 20.46 1.18 -3.60
CA ALA A 100 21.08 -0.10 -3.25
C ALA A 100 20.52 -0.67 -1.93
N THR A 101 20.18 0.19 -0.98
CA THR A 101 19.51 -0.20 0.26
C THR A 101 18.07 -0.63 0.00
N PHE A 102 17.34 0.10 -0.84
CA PHE A 102 15.98 -0.24 -1.23
C PHE A 102 15.91 -1.58 -1.99
N ASP A 103 16.86 -1.84 -2.90
CA ASP A 103 16.95 -3.12 -3.62
C ASP A 103 17.17 -4.32 -2.66
N LYS A 104 17.93 -4.13 -1.57
CA LYS A 104 18.07 -5.14 -0.52
C LYS A 104 16.74 -5.40 0.21
N LEU A 105 15.96 -4.35 0.48
CA LEU A 105 14.62 -4.50 1.07
C LEU A 105 13.68 -5.25 0.14
N LEU A 106 13.70 -4.95 -1.16
CA LEU A 106 12.90 -5.66 -2.16
C LEU A 106 13.29 -7.14 -2.25
N GLY A 107 14.59 -7.46 -2.09
CA GLY A 107 15.08 -8.85 -2.10
C GLY A 107 14.53 -9.73 -0.98
N ILE A 108 14.04 -9.14 0.12
CA ILE A 108 13.43 -9.86 1.26
C ILE A 108 11.90 -9.66 1.34
N ALA A 109 11.34 -8.80 0.50
CA ALA A 109 9.92 -8.46 0.52
C ALA A 109 9.06 -9.53 -0.17
N ASP A 110 7.90 -9.74 0.36
CA ASP A 110 6.82 -10.52 -0.26
C ASP A 110 5.87 -9.63 -1.05
N VAL A 111 5.67 -8.40 -0.58
CA VAL A 111 4.74 -7.42 -1.14
C VAL A 111 5.38 -6.04 -1.14
N ILE A 112 5.18 -5.29 -2.21
CA ILE A 112 5.39 -3.84 -2.27
C ILE A 112 4.04 -3.15 -2.42
N VAL A 113 3.82 -2.08 -1.64
CA VAL A 113 2.60 -1.26 -1.71
C VAL A 113 2.96 0.18 -1.98
N GLU A 114 2.30 0.79 -2.96
CA GLU A 114 2.46 2.20 -3.31
C GLU A 114 1.11 2.85 -3.65
N ASN A 115 1.02 4.17 -3.51
CA ASN A 115 -0.14 4.95 -3.93
C ASN A 115 0.25 6.27 -4.61
N PHE A 116 1.29 6.19 -5.43
CA PHE A 116 1.72 7.32 -6.26
C PHE A 116 0.82 7.49 -7.49
N ARG A 117 1.05 8.57 -8.20
CA ARG A 117 0.46 8.73 -9.53
C ARG A 117 1.03 7.68 -10.48
N PRO A 118 0.21 7.08 -11.36
CA PRO A 118 0.69 6.17 -12.39
C PRO A 118 1.89 6.75 -13.16
N GLY A 119 2.88 5.91 -13.46
CA GLY A 119 4.13 6.30 -14.10
C GLY A 119 5.22 6.82 -13.15
N THR A 120 4.94 6.99 -11.84
CA THR A 120 5.96 7.44 -10.88
C THR A 120 6.98 6.34 -10.59
N MET A 121 6.52 5.14 -10.32
CA MET A 121 7.40 3.99 -10.05
C MET A 121 8.22 3.61 -11.29
N GLU A 122 7.63 3.69 -12.47
CA GLU A 122 8.31 3.49 -13.75
C GLU A 122 9.46 4.48 -13.95
N LYS A 123 9.23 5.78 -13.67
CA LYS A 123 10.28 6.82 -13.73
C LYS A 123 11.41 6.59 -12.74
N LEU A 124 11.13 5.94 -11.62
CA LEU A 124 12.14 5.57 -10.64
C LEU A 124 12.87 4.26 -11.01
N GLY A 125 12.42 3.53 -12.03
CA GLY A 125 12.94 2.21 -12.42
C GLY A 125 12.48 1.08 -11.51
N TYR A 126 11.30 1.24 -10.91
CA TYR A 126 10.65 0.28 -10.01
C TYR A 126 9.20 0.03 -10.42
N GLY A 127 8.86 0.19 -11.70
CA GLY A 127 7.57 -0.19 -12.24
C GLY A 127 7.33 -1.70 -12.17
N TRP A 128 6.08 -2.13 -12.38
CA TRP A 128 5.70 -3.54 -12.30
C TRP A 128 6.59 -4.45 -13.15
N GLU A 129 6.81 -4.10 -14.42
CA GLU A 129 7.59 -4.93 -15.35
C GLU A 129 9.04 -5.09 -14.88
N ASP A 130 9.68 -3.99 -14.42
CA ASP A 130 11.03 -4.00 -13.89
C ASP A 130 11.14 -4.84 -12.62
N LEU A 131 10.18 -4.67 -11.70
CA LEU A 131 10.16 -5.38 -10.42
C LEU A 131 9.85 -6.86 -10.62
N HIS A 132 8.90 -7.20 -11.48
CA HIS A 132 8.56 -8.59 -11.77
C HIS A 132 9.72 -9.34 -12.42
N ALA A 133 10.46 -8.69 -13.33
CA ALA A 133 11.66 -9.28 -13.93
C ALA A 133 12.77 -9.56 -12.91
N ARG A 134 13.00 -8.63 -11.96
CA ARG A 134 14.07 -8.75 -10.94
C ARG A 134 13.67 -9.60 -9.74
N TYR A 135 12.41 -9.54 -9.35
CA TYR A 135 11.85 -10.18 -8.17
C TYR A 135 10.54 -10.91 -8.52
N PRO A 136 10.61 -12.05 -9.25
CA PRO A 136 9.42 -12.69 -9.84
C PRO A 136 8.40 -13.21 -8.83
N LYS A 137 8.73 -13.23 -7.53
CA LYS A 137 7.80 -13.61 -6.45
C LYS A 137 7.21 -12.41 -5.71
N LEU A 138 7.65 -11.19 -6.02
CA LEU A 138 7.20 -9.98 -5.37
C LEU A 138 5.79 -9.61 -5.87
N ILE A 139 4.83 -9.50 -4.97
CA ILE A 139 3.50 -8.99 -5.27
C ILE A 139 3.57 -7.47 -5.29
N TYR A 140 3.05 -6.85 -6.35
CA TYR A 140 3.01 -5.40 -6.51
C TYR A 140 1.58 -4.90 -6.33
N ALA A 141 1.35 -4.06 -5.32
CA ALA A 141 0.05 -3.45 -5.06
C ALA A 141 0.12 -1.93 -5.24
N ALA A 142 -0.71 -1.42 -6.14
CA ALA A 142 -0.87 -0.01 -6.43
C ALA A 142 -2.29 0.44 -6.11
N ALA A 143 -2.43 1.59 -5.42
CA ALA A 143 -3.71 2.24 -5.20
C ALA A 143 -3.64 3.67 -5.72
N SER A 144 -4.44 3.99 -6.72
CA SER A 144 -4.48 5.32 -7.34
C SER A 144 -5.92 5.82 -7.53
N GLY A 145 -6.10 7.06 -7.99
CA GLY A 145 -7.43 7.64 -8.14
C GLY A 145 -8.35 6.84 -9.07
N PHE A 146 -7.81 6.41 -10.22
CA PHE A 146 -8.57 5.76 -11.29
C PHE A 146 -7.90 4.48 -11.83
N GLY A 147 -6.98 3.88 -11.06
CA GLY A 147 -6.21 2.71 -11.52
C GLY A 147 -5.06 3.08 -12.46
N HIS A 148 -4.29 2.08 -12.87
CA HIS A 148 -3.15 2.19 -13.79
C HIS A 148 -3.53 1.94 -15.25
N SER A 149 -4.81 1.87 -15.57
CA SER A 149 -5.36 1.66 -16.92
C SER A 149 -6.59 2.54 -17.16
N GLY A 150 -7.03 2.60 -18.42
CA GLY A 150 -8.22 3.36 -18.78
C GLY A 150 -7.98 4.84 -19.05
N PRO A 151 -9.03 5.58 -19.50
CA PRO A 151 -8.89 6.95 -20.00
C PRO A 151 -8.53 7.97 -18.90
N GLU A 152 -8.90 7.72 -17.66
CA GLU A 152 -8.71 8.63 -16.53
C GLU A 152 -7.44 8.32 -15.71
N MET A 153 -6.61 7.33 -16.11
CA MET A 153 -5.47 6.85 -15.33
C MET A 153 -4.49 7.94 -14.88
N THR A 154 -4.33 9.00 -15.66
CA THR A 154 -3.43 10.12 -15.34
C THR A 154 -4.08 11.21 -14.50
N ARG A 155 -5.40 11.15 -14.31
CA ARG A 155 -6.13 12.14 -13.56
C ARG A 155 -5.87 11.99 -12.05
N PRO A 156 -5.50 13.09 -11.36
CA PRO A 156 -5.39 13.06 -9.91
C PRO A 156 -6.77 12.97 -9.26
N ALA A 157 -6.87 12.20 -8.19
CA ALA A 157 -8.06 12.16 -7.36
C ALA A 157 -7.68 12.19 -5.88
N TYR A 158 -8.58 12.77 -5.10
CA TYR A 158 -8.64 12.67 -3.64
C TYR A 158 -10.00 12.12 -3.25
N ASP A 159 -10.14 11.67 -2.02
CA ASP A 159 -11.36 11.10 -1.47
C ASP A 159 -12.63 11.89 -1.86
N MET A 160 -12.65 13.21 -1.63
CA MET A 160 -13.83 14.05 -1.97
C MET A 160 -14.15 14.06 -3.45
N VAL A 161 -13.15 13.94 -4.32
CA VAL A 161 -13.37 13.92 -5.78
C VAL A 161 -14.08 12.64 -6.17
N VAL A 162 -13.62 11.48 -5.67
CA VAL A 162 -14.25 10.20 -5.98
C VAL A 162 -15.60 10.05 -5.30
N GLN A 163 -15.80 10.59 -4.09
CA GLN A 163 -17.12 10.65 -3.46
C GLN A 163 -18.14 11.42 -4.32
N GLY A 164 -17.74 12.59 -4.87
CA GLY A 164 -18.60 13.39 -5.74
C GLY A 164 -18.86 12.71 -7.07
N MET A 165 -17.82 12.22 -7.74
CA MET A 165 -17.93 11.58 -9.05
C MET A 165 -18.66 10.23 -9.00
N GLY A 166 -18.42 9.44 -7.95
CA GLY A 166 -19.03 8.13 -7.75
C GLY A 166 -20.50 8.19 -7.29
N GLY A 167 -21.00 9.37 -6.93
CA GLY A 167 -22.42 9.54 -6.60
C GLY A 167 -22.78 9.27 -5.14
N ILE A 168 -21.87 8.82 -4.28
CA ILE A 168 -22.17 8.50 -2.88
C ILE A 168 -22.71 9.72 -2.11
N MET A 169 -22.30 10.94 -2.51
CA MET A 169 -22.81 12.17 -1.92
C MET A 169 -24.29 12.39 -2.22
N SER A 170 -24.81 11.89 -3.34
CA SER A 170 -26.20 12.06 -3.74
C SER A 170 -27.17 11.16 -2.96
N VAL A 171 -26.65 10.08 -2.38
CA VAL A 171 -27.42 9.13 -1.55
C VAL A 171 -27.14 9.31 -0.06
N THR A 172 -26.38 10.34 0.32
CA THR A 172 -26.02 10.63 1.72
C THR A 172 -26.70 11.91 2.17
N GLY A 173 -27.34 11.89 3.35
CA GLY A 173 -28.05 13.03 3.93
C GLY A 173 -29.54 12.78 4.08
N HIS A 174 -30.31 13.84 4.27
CA HIS A 174 -31.76 13.81 4.38
C HIS A 174 -32.41 14.19 3.05
N GLU A 175 -33.63 13.70 2.84
CA GLU A 175 -34.43 14.06 1.66
C GLU A 175 -34.57 15.60 1.53
N GLY A 176 -34.37 16.12 0.31
CA GLY A 176 -34.45 17.56 0.03
C GLY A 176 -33.22 18.38 0.45
N THR A 177 -32.18 17.76 1.01
CA THR A 177 -30.92 18.46 1.32
C THR A 177 -29.92 18.37 0.16
N PRO A 178 -28.95 19.32 0.05
CA PRO A 178 -27.86 19.20 -0.93
C PRO A 178 -27.05 17.91 -0.74
N PRO A 179 -26.45 17.38 -1.83
CA PRO A 179 -25.53 16.25 -1.74
C PRO A 179 -24.47 16.46 -0.65
N THR A 180 -24.32 15.48 0.23
CA THR A 180 -23.46 15.60 1.41
C THR A 180 -22.38 14.54 1.39
N ARG A 181 -21.12 14.91 1.64
CA ARG A 181 -20.04 13.95 1.75
C ARG A 181 -20.22 13.03 2.97
N ILE A 182 -19.73 11.81 2.89
CA ILE A 182 -19.55 10.96 4.07
C ILE A 182 -18.49 11.60 4.98
N GLY A 183 -18.72 11.59 6.28
CA GLY A 183 -17.86 12.26 7.25
C GLY A 183 -16.42 11.72 7.34
N MET A 184 -16.22 10.47 6.92
CA MET A 184 -14.90 9.83 6.82
C MET A 184 -14.43 9.78 5.36
N SER A 185 -13.13 9.54 5.13
CA SER A 185 -12.54 9.38 3.78
C SER A 185 -12.84 7.98 3.26
N ILE A 186 -14.10 7.73 2.90
CA ILE A 186 -14.58 6.40 2.48
C ILE A 186 -13.93 5.91 1.18
N GLY A 187 -13.58 6.81 0.27
CA GLY A 187 -12.86 6.47 -0.96
C GLY A 187 -11.46 5.93 -0.66
N ASP A 188 -10.71 6.61 0.22
CA ASP A 188 -9.39 6.15 0.66
C ASP A 188 -9.49 4.83 1.44
N ILE A 189 -10.37 4.77 2.45
CA ILE A 189 -10.54 3.59 3.30
C ILE A 189 -11.03 2.40 2.48
N GLY A 190 -12.01 2.60 1.60
CA GLY A 190 -12.52 1.58 0.70
C GLY A 190 -11.43 1.03 -0.22
N SER A 191 -10.64 1.92 -0.84
CA SER A 191 -9.52 1.45 -1.68
C SER A 191 -8.45 0.71 -0.88
N GLY A 192 -8.16 1.13 0.36
CA GLY A 192 -7.26 0.40 1.27
C GLY A 192 -7.76 -1.00 1.62
N LEU A 193 -9.07 -1.16 1.85
CA LEU A 193 -9.71 -2.46 2.09
C LEU A 193 -9.64 -3.35 0.82
N TYR A 194 -9.99 -2.82 -0.35
CA TYR A 194 -9.88 -3.57 -1.60
C TYR A 194 -8.44 -3.94 -1.94
N ALA A 195 -7.48 -3.05 -1.66
CA ALA A 195 -6.06 -3.35 -1.80
C ALA A 195 -5.63 -4.50 -0.88
N MET A 196 -6.10 -4.50 0.37
CA MET A 196 -5.86 -5.59 1.31
C MET A 196 -6.43 -6.92 0.82
N ILE A 197 -7.68 -6.94 0.34
CA ILE A 197 -8.32 -8.13 -0.25
C ILE A 197 -7.51 -8.61 -1.47
N GLY A 198 -7.11 -7.71 -2.36
CA GLY A 198 -6.32 -8.03 -3.53
C GLY A 198 -4.95 -8.63 -3.17
N VAL A 199 -4.25 -8.04 -2.19
CA VAL A 199 -2.96 -8.55 -1.71
C VAL A 199 -3.10 -9.93 -1.07
N GLN A 200 -4.12 -10.15 -0.22
CA GLN A 200 -4.37 -11.47 0.37
C GLN A 200 -4.68 -12.52 -0.71
N SER A 201 -5.48 -12.16 -1.71
CA SER A 201 -5.78 -13.03 -2.86
C SER A 201 -4.52 -13.36 -3.66
N ALA A 202 -3.65 -12.38 -3.89
CA ALA A 202 -2.37 -12.56 -4.58
C ALA A 202 -1.39 -13.42 -3.77
N LEU A 203 -1.35 -13.26 -2.44
CA LEU A 203 -0.55 -14.12 -1.54
C LEU A 203 -1.04 -15.57 -1.59
N TYR A 204 -2.35 -15.78 -1.57
CA TYR A 204 -2.96 -17.11 -1.69
C TYR A 204 -2.69 -17.73 -3.07
N HIS A 205 -2.88 -16.98 -4.15
CA HIS A 205 -2.56 -17.43 -5.51
C HIS A 205 -1.08 -17.82 -5.61
N ARG A 206 -0.17 -16.98 -5.12
CA ARG A 206 1.27 -17.29 -5.11
C ARG A 206 1.60 -18.55 -4.30
N ALA A 207 0.91 -18.78 -3.19
CA ALA A 207 1.12 -19.98 -2.38
C ALA A 207 0.72 -21.28 -3.14
N LEU A 208 -0.29 -21.21 -4.02
CA LEU A 208 -0.75 -22.35 -4.81
C LEU A 208 0.07 -22.57 -6.09
N THR A 209 0.44 -21.48 -6.77
CA THR A 209 1.01 -21.55 -8.13
C THR A 209 2.50 -21.21 -8.19
N GLY A 210 3.02 -20.51 -7.18
CA GLY A 210 4.36 -19.94 -7.21
C GLY A 210 4.46 -18.61 -7.96
N GLU A 211 3.37 -18.14 -8.60
CA GLU A 211 3.33 -16.92 -9.42
C GLU A 211 2.91 -15.70 -8.61
N SER A 212 3.56 -14.56 -8.82
CA SER A 212 3.16 -13.28 -8.25
C SER A 212 2.17 -12.55 -9.17
N SER A 213 1.57 -11.48 -8.64
CA SER A 213 0.57 -10.70 -9.37
C SER A 213 0.72 -9.22 -9.11
N LYS A 214 0.27 -8.41 -10.07
CA LYS A 214 0.00 -6.98 -9.85
C LYS A 214 -1.44 -6.84 -9.36
N VAL A 215 -1.61 -6.13 -8.25
CA VAL A 215 -2.90 -5.69 -7.69
C VAL A 215 -3.04 -4.21 -8.01
N ASP A 216 -3.96 -3.85 -8.89
CA ASP A 216 -4.20 -2.49 -9.35
C ASP A 216 -5.58 -2.03 -8.84
N ILE A 217 -5.59 -1.03 -7.97
CA ILE A 217 -6.78 -0.55 -7.28
C ILE A 217 -7.07 0.90 -7.69
N GLY A 218 -8.21 1.10 -8.36
CA GLY A 218 -8.77 2.42 -8.61
C GLY A 218 -9.69 2.85 -7.47
N MET A 219 -9.41 3.97 -6.82
CA MET A 219 -10.24 4.50 -5.73
C MET A 219 -11.67 4.75 -6.21
N PHE A 220 -11.84 5.26 -7.43
CA PHE A 220 -13.14 5.50 -8.05
C PHE A 220 -13.93 4.19 -8.23
N ASP A 221 -13.27 3.13 -8.72
CA ASP A 221 -13.92 1.83 -8.93
C ASP A 221 -14.36 1.22 -7.60
N CYS A 222 -13.51 1.33 -6.57
CA CYS A 222 -13.86 0.90 -5.21
C CYS A 222 -15.07 1.68 -4.66
N GLN A 223 -15.12 3.00 -4.92
CA GLN A 223 -16.23 3.84 -4.51
C GLN A 223 -17.55 3.41 -5.19
N LEU A 224 -17.50 3.08 -6.48
CA LEU A 224 -18.67 2.54 -7.19
C LEU A 224 -19.08 1.16 -6.65
N ALA A 225 -18.10 0.31 -6.35
CA ALA A 225 -18.37 -1.02 -5.78
C ALA A 225 -18.99 -0.97 -4.37
N LEU A 226 -18.84 0.15 -3.65
CA LEU A 226 -19.48 0.37 -2.35
C LEU A 226 -20.93 0.92 -2.47
N LEU A 227 -21.34 1.35 -3.66
CA LEU A 227 -22.69 1.77 -3.96
C LEU A 227 -23.50 0.54 -4.43
N GLU A 228 -24.20 -0.08 -3.51
CA GLU A 228 -24.94 -1.32 -3.79
C GLU A 228 -26.27 -1.08 -4.51
N ASN A 229 -26.85 0.11 -4.38
CA ASN A 229 -28.18 0.48 -4.95
C ASN A 229 -28.08 1.64 -5.90
#